data_93443aed9ef57ba5fd625e4ebf99aeb5
#
_entry.id   93443aed9ef57ba5fd625e4ebf99aeb5
#
_cell.length_a   1.000
_cell.length_b   1.000
_cell.length_c   1.000
_cell.angle_alpha   90.00
_cell.angle_beta   90.00
_cell.angle_gamma   90.00
#
_symmetry.space_group_name_H-M   'P 1'
#
loop_
_entity.id
_entity.type
_entity.pdbx_description
1 polymer ?
#
loop_
_entity_poly.entity_id
_entity_poly.type
_entity_poly.pdbx_seq_one_letter_code
_entity_poly.pdbx_strand_id
1 'polypeptide(L)'
;MQVFFPFMKTIKFIASYAVILLTSFILFLNASCSGDDGPNYEFPDTIPTENSKKPRYIWIDAAANFNDFANSKENIARDLTLAKDAGFTDIVVDIRPTNGDILFQSSVAGVQQVEWLGAWVNGNYSKVYRTATWDYLQAFIDKGHELGLKVHAGFNTMVGGNGSTLGNQGILYRDNTKKSWATCDNLSTGITNAMDQGSGTKFFNPANDDVQTYICNILKDLAKYDIDGIILDRGRFGGIQSDFSETTRQKFQNYLGGVTIQNYPSDILPEGATMSNVMAMSTYPAYFTKWLEFRAKVIYDFMAKARNAVKSVNSEIKFGVYVGGWYSSYYEVGVNWASPKYNTASYYKWATVSYKNYGFAALLDQLLIGAYASPLHVYGTTEWTMQGFCKLAKDKTKGDCPMVAGGPDVGNWDSSNSVSQDDENQAIINSVSACMDACDGYFLFDMIHLKMANQWTYAKQGIDLAIE
;
A
#
# COMPACT_ATOMS: atom_id res chain seq x y z
N MET A 1 -16.78 5.38 12.56
CA MET A 1 -16.61 6.34 11.46
C MET A 1 -15.44 7.32 11.65
N GLN A 2 -14.65 7.27 12.70
CA GLN A 2 -13.54 8.22 12.93
C GLN A 2 -12.13 7.62 13.02
N VAL A 3 -11.96 6.33 12.88
CA VAL A 3 -10.64 5.65 13.03
C VAL A 3 -9.91 5.41 11.71
N PHE A 4 -10.59 5.55 10.57
CA PHE A 4 -9.97 5.52 9.22
C PHE A 4 -9.55 6.92 8.71
N PHE A 5 -9.93 7.98 9.41
CA PHE A 5 -9.87 9.35 8.91
C PHE A 5 -8.50 10.09 8.94
N PRO A 6 -7.48 9.77 9.75
CA PRO A 6 -6.25 10.57 9.65
C PRO A 6 -5.55 10.43 8.30
N PHE A 7 -5.62 9.25 7.69
CA PHE A 7 -4.98 8.99 6.38
C PHE A 7 -5.78 9.63 5.24
N MET A 8 -7.11 9.57 5.30
CA MET A 8 -7.99 10.24 4.33
C MET A 8 -7.91 11.77 4.40
N LYS A 9 -7.75 12.36 5.59
CA LYS A 9 -7.58 13.83 5.67
C LYS A 9 -6.31 14.31 4.98
N THR A 10 -5.23 13.55 5.04
CA THR A 10 -3.98 13.91 4.36
C THR A 10 -4.13 13.81 2.83
N ILE A 11 -4.79 12.76 2.34
CA ILE A 11 -5.07 12.60 0.90
C ILE A 11 -6.07 13.65 0.40
N LYS A 12 -7.14 13.94 1.16
CA LYS A 12 -8.10 15.02 0.83
C LYS A 12 -7.44 16.40 0.81
N PHE A 13 -6.46 16.64 1.68
CA PHE A 13 -5.74 17.91 1.72
C PHE A 13 -4.84 18.09 0.47
N ILE A 14 -4.17 17.04 0.03
CA ILE A 14 -3.34 17.04 -1.19
C ILE A 14 -4.22 17.24 -2.44
N ALA A 15 -5.35 16.55 -2.53
CA ALA A 15 -6.30 16.72 -3.63
C ALA A 15 -6.89 18.15 -3.68
N SER A 16 -7.20 18.75 -2.52
CA SER A 16 -7.70 20.13 -2.46
C SER A 16 -6.65 21.16 -2.90
N TYR A 17 -5.37 20.96 -2.59
CA TYR A 17 -4.31 21.87 -3.05
C TYR A 17 -3.99 21.69 -4.54
N ALA A 18 -4.08 20.49 -5.08
CA ALA A 18 -3.96 20.27 -6.52
C ALA A 18 -5.08 20.96 -7.31
N VAL A 19 -6.30 20.96 -6.79
CA VAL A 19 -7.44 21.68 -7.39
C VAL A 19 -7.26 23.20 -7.32
N ILE A 20 -6.72 23.75 -6.22
CA ILE A 20 -6.47 25.21 -6.09
C ILE A 20 -5.35 25.66 -7.03
N LEU A 21 -4.31 24.85 -7.26
CA LEU A 21 -3.26 25.16 -8.22
C LEU A 21 -3.73 25.02 -9.67
N LEU A 22 -4.65 24.09 -9.98
CA LEU A 22 -5.25 23.97 -11.31
C LEU A 22 -6.20 25.17 -11.63
N THR A 23 -6.96 25.64 -10.65
CA THR A 23 -7.86 26.80 -10.86
C THR A 23 -7.10 28.11 -11.09
N SER A 24 -5.90 28.27 -10.53
CA SER A 24 -5.05 29.45 -10.79
C SER A 24 -4.42 29.42 -12.19
N PHE A 25 -4.28 28.24 -12.82
CA PHE A 25 -3.72 28.10 -14.17
C PHE A 25 -4.78 28.19 -15.28
N ILE A 26 -6.05 27.89 -14.95
CA ILE A 26 -7.16 27.95 -15.90
C ILE A 26 -7.64 29.39 -16.19
N LEU A 27 -7.32 30.37 -15.34
CA LEU A 27 -7.71 31.76 -15.52
C LEU A 27 -6.90 32.53 -16.59
N PHE A 28 -5.87 31.91 -17.20
CA PHE A 28 -5.06 32.57 -18.24
C PHE A 28 -5.24 32.02 -19.66
N LEU A 29 -6.15 31.06 -19.89
CA LEU A 29 -6.37 30.46 -21.22
C LEU A 29 -7.78 30.64 -21.79
N ASN A 30 -8.50 31.69 -21.42
CA ASN A 30 -9.73 32.06 -22.14
C ASN A 30 -9.44 33.15 -23.19
N ALA A 31 -8.79 32.73 -24.27
CA ALA A 31 -8.81 33.48 -25.52
C ALA A 31 -9.10 32.49 -26.68
N SER A 32 -10.37 32.45 -27.02
CA SER A 32 -10.94 32.13 -28.34
C SER A 32 -10.19 31.16 -29.26
N CYS A 33 -10.84 30.01 -29.54
CA CYS A 33 -11.16 29.67 -30.95
C CYS A 33 -12.28 28.64 -30.97
N SER A 34 -13.35 28.97 -31.63
CA SER A 34 -14.43 28.10 -32.07
C SER A 34 -13.88 27.11 -33.10
N GLY A 35 -13.94 25.82 -32.79
CA GLY A 35 -13.62 24.73 -33.69
C GLY A 35 -14.14 23.46 -33.03
N ASP A 36 -15.27 23.00 -33.52
CA ASP A 36 -15.90 21.73 -33.17
C ASP A 36 -15.08 20.63 -33.82
N ASP A 37 -14.21 19.97 -33.00
CA ASP A 37 -13.62 18.65 -33.26
C ASP A 37 -12.94 18.21 -31.97
N GLY A 38 -13.73 17.60 -31.06
CA GLY A 38 -13.19 16.80 -29.98
C GLY A 38 -12.30 15.66 -30.56
N PRO A 39 -11.21 15.26 -29.92
CA PRO A 39 -10.42 14.17 -30.44
C PRO A 39 -11.29 12.93 -30.54
N ASN A 40 -11.54 12.48 -31.77
CA ASN A 40 -12.10 11.18 -32.07
C ASN A 40 -11.08 10.15 -31.56
N TYR A 41 -11.30 9.57 -30.38
CA TYR A 41 -10.59 8.39 -29.95
C TYR A 41 -11.16 7.20 -30.75
N GLU A 42 -10.55 6.89 -31.88
CA GLU A 42 -10.74 5.60 -32.48
C GLU A 42 -10.17 4.56 -31.51
N PHE A 43 -11.04 3.76 -30.91
CA PHE A 43 -10.63 2.56 -30.19
C PHE A 43 -9.95 1.66 -31.22
N PRO A 44 -8.75 1.14 -30.97
CA PRO A 44 -8.15 0.18 -31.86
C PRO A 44 -9.07 -1.05 -31.97
N ASP A 45 -9.46 -1.40 -33.19
CA ASP A 45 -10.38 -2.50 -33.53
C ASP A 45 -9.89 -3.91 -33.13
N THR A 46 -8.71 -4.01 -32.51
CA THR A 46 -8.15 -5.26 -32.00
C THR A 46 -7.49 -5.02 -30.66
N ILE A 47 -8.15 -5.49 -29.57
CA ILE A 47 -7.54 -5.59 -28.25
C ILE A 47 -6.45 -6.66 -28.31
N PRO A 48 -5.21 -6.38 -27.84
CA PRO A 48 -4.14 -7.37 -27.91
C PRO A 48 -4.52 -8.62 -27.11
N THR A 49 -4.53 -9.79 -27.74
CA THR A 49 -4.71 -11.11 -27.07
C THR A 49 -3.70 -11.37 -25.94
N GLU A 50 -2.68 -10.56 -25.85
CA GLU A 50 -1.69 -10.54 -24.78
C GLU A 50 -2.29 -10.19 -23.41
N ASN A 51 -3.34 -9.36 -23.34
CA ASN A 51 -4.00 -8.99 -22.09
C ASN A 51 -4.68 -10.18 -21.40
N SER A 52 -5.14 -11.20 -22.15
CA SER A 52 -5.75 -12.38 -21.56
C SER A 52 -4.83 -13.15 -20.60
N LYS A 53 -3.50 -13.04 -20.78
CA LYS A 53 -2.48 -13.68 -19.96
C LYS A 53 -2.05 -12.84 -18.76
N LYS A 54 -2.39 -11.54 -18.72
CA LYS A 54 -2.00 -10.66 -17.64
C LYS A 54 -2.79 -10.99 -16.37
N PRO A 55 -2.13 -10.99 -15.18
CA PRO A 55 -2.80 -11.27 -13.93
C PRO A 55 -3.77 -10.13 -13.57
N ARG A 56 -4.87 -10.51 -12.92
CA ARG A 56 -5.92 -9.61 -12.43
C ARG A 56 -6.17 -9.93 -10.97
N TYR A 57 -5.62 -9.07 -10.12
CA TYR A 57 -5.64 -9.22 -8.67
C TYR A 57 -6.87 -8.55 -8.07
N ILE A 58 -7.47 -9.20 -7.04
CA ILE A 58 -8.42 -8.56 -6.15
C ILE A 58 -7.95 -8.71 -4.71
N TRP A 59 -7.96 -7.58 -3.96
CA TRP A 59 -7.58 -7.56 -2.54
C TRP A 59 -8.75 -7.96 -1.66
N ILE A 60 -8.46 -8.72 -0.61
CA ILE A 60 -9.42 -9.14 0.40
C ILE A 60 -8.92 -8.61 1.74
N ASP A 61 -9.43 -7.44 2.16
CA ASP A 61 -9.11 -6.86 3.47
C ASP A 61 -9.69 -7.71 4.59
N ALA A 62 -8.85 -8.06 5.58
CA ALA A 62 -9.27 -8.95 6.65
C ALA A 62 -10.35 -8.33 7.53
N ALA A 63 -10.17 -7.07 7.95
CA ALA A 63 -11.10 -6.43 8.88
C ALA A 63 -12.47 -6.17 8.24
N ALA A 64 -12.48 -5.69 7.01
CA ALA A 64 -13.69 -5.36 6.28
C ALA A 64 -14.54 -6.60 5.95
N ASN A 65 -13.88 -7.74 5.66
CA ASN A 65 -14.56 -9.01 5.37
C ASN A 65 -14.70 -9.94 6.59
N PHE A 66 -14.24 -9.55 7.77
CA PHE A 66 -14.14 -10.46 8.92
C PHE A 66 -15.49 -11.00 9.39
N ASN A 67 -16.52 -10.18 9.34
CA ASN A 67 -17.87 -10.60 9.69
C ASN A 67 -18.37 -11.77 8.81
N ASP A 68 -17.96 -11.81 7.54
CA ASP A 68 -18.35 -12.85 6.60
C ASP A 68 -17.44 -14.09 6.66
N PHE A 69 -16.12 -13.87 6.81
CA PHE A 69 -15.13 -14.90 6.55
C PHE A 69 -14.53 -15.53 7.81
N ALA A 70 -14.55 -14.84 8.97
CA ALA A 70 -13.89 -15.32 10.17
C ALA A 70 -14.30 -16.74 10.58
N ASN A 71 -15.55 -17.11 10.35
CA ASN A 71 -16.16 -18.35 10.85
C ASN A 71 -16.90 -19.18 9.78
N SER A 72 -16.80 -18.82 8.49
CA SER A 72 -17.52 -19.55 7.41
C SER A 72 -16.64 -19.77 6.18
N LYS A 73 -16.30 -21.04 5.95
CA LYS A 73 -15.67 -21.48 4.70
C LYS A 73 -16.63 -21.38 3.50
N GLU A 74 -17.92 -21.51 3.73
CA GLU A 74 -18.97 -21.40 2.71
C GLU A 74 -19.02 -19.97 2.15
N ASN A 75 -18.90 -18.96 3.01
CA ASN A 75 -18.84 -17.56 2.57
C ASN A 75 -17.56 -17.27 1.80
N ILE A 76 -16.42 -17.79 2.24
CA ILE A 76 -15.15 -17.71 1.50
C ILE A 76 -15.35 -18.35 0.11
N ALA A 77 -15.88 -19.57 0.05
CA ALA A 77 -16.08 -20.28 -1.21
C ALA A 77 -17.02 -19.53 -2.17
N ARG A 78 -18.13 -18.97 -1.66
CA ARG A 78 -19.08 -18.16 -2.43
C ARG A 78 -18.38 -16.96 -3.07
N ASP A 79 -17.65 -16.18 -2.29
CA ASP A 79 -17.09 -14.91 -2.75
C ASP A 79 -15.86 -15.12 -3.65
N LEU A 80 -15.07 -16.18 -3.42
CA LEU A 80 -14.00 -16.56 -4.36
C LEU A 80 -14.58 -17.06 -5.69
N THR A 81 -15.73 -17.72 -5.70
CA THR A 81 -16.42 -18.09 -6.93
C THR A 81 -16.88 -16.84 -7.70
N LEU A 82 -17.44 -15.83 -7.01
CA LEU A 82 -17.80 -14.57 -7.65
C LEU A 82 -16.59 -13.85 -8.25
N ALA A 83 -15.45 -13.83 -7.53
CA ALA A 83 -14.20 -13.26 -8.06
C ALA A 83 -13.71 -14.00 -9.31
N LYS A 84 -13.75 -15.33 -9.29
CA LYS A 84 -13.41 -16.17 -10.46
C LYS A 84 -14.34 -15.91 -11.65
N ASP A 85 -15.64 -15.88 -11.42
CA ASP A 85 -16.66 -15.65 -12.45
C ASP A 85 -16.59 -14.25 -13.03
N ALA A 86 -16.13 -13.26 -12.24
CA ALA A 86 -15.83 -11.91 -12.71
C ALA A 86 -14.54 -11.83 -13.54
N GLY A 87 -13.73 -12.91 -13.60
CA GLY A 87 -12.54 -12.97 -14.41
C GLY A 87 -11.24 -12.61 -13.70
N PHE A 88 -11.23 -12.44 -12.37
CA PHE A 88 -10.00 -12.34 -11.60
C PHE A 88 -9.21 -13.64 -11.65
N THR A 89 -7.88 -13.54 -11.66
CA THR A 89 -6.96 -14.68 -11.74
C THR A 89 -6.18 -14.89 -10.47
N ASP A 90 -6.07 -13.85 -9.65
CA ASP A 90 -5.23 -13.78 -8.47
C ASP A 90 -6.01 -13.11 -7.33
N ILE A 91 -5.91 -13.66 -6.13
CA ILE A 91 -6.44 -13.03 -4.90
C ILE A 91 -5.29 -12.64 -3.98
N VAL A 92 -5.41 -11.49 -3.32
CA VAL A 92 -4.50 -11.07 -2.25
C VAL A 92 -5.27 -11.09 -0.94
N VAL A 93 -5.00 -12.07 -0.10
CA VAL A 93 -5.69 -12.27 1.18
C VAL A 93 -4.89 -11.61 2.30
N ASP A 94 -5.44 -10.58 2.94
CA ASP A 94 -4.82 -9.98 4.12
C ASP A 94 -4.84 -10.98 5.29
N ILE A 95 -3.66 -11.49 5.64
CA ILE A 95 -3.48 -12.49 6.70
C ILE A 95 -2.75 -11.95 7.91
N ARG A 96 -2.40 -10.69 7.90
CA ARG A 96 -1.85 -9.95 9.03
C ARG A 96 -2.42 -8.54 9.03
N PRO A 97 -3.65 -8.37 9.58
CA PRO A 97 -4.36 -7.10 9.57
C PRO A 97 -3.62 -6.02 10.39
N THR A 98 -4.16 -4.80 10.37
CA THR A 98 -3.54 -3.61 10.98
C THR A 98 -3.45 -3.62 12.51
N ASN A 99 -3.82 -4.70 13.17
CA ASN A 99 -3.55 -4.93 14.58
C ASN A 99 -2.19 -5.63 14.83
N GLY A 100 -1.57 -6.20 13.78
CA GLY A 100 -0.27 -6.88 13.86
C GLY A 100 -0.32 -8.34 14.28
N ASP A 101 -1.50 -8.89 14.57
CA ASP A 101 -1.73 -10.31 14.81
C ASP A 101 -1.98 -11.04 13.48
N ILE A 102 -2.00 -12.38 13.48
CA ILE A 102 -1.98 -13.18 12.25
C ILE A 102 -3.21 -14.07 12.10
N LEU A 103 -3.50 -14.46 10.86
CA LEU A 103 -4.59 -15.37 10.45
C LEU A 103 -4.04 -16.64 9.79
N PHE A 104 -2.87 -17.10 10.25
CA PHE A 104 -2.22 -18.34 9.85
C PHE A 104 -1.39 -18.90 11.01
N GLN A 105 -0.79 -20.07 10.89
CA GLN A 105 0.01 -20.66 11.98
C GLN A 105 1.44 -20.15 11.95
N SER A 106 1.96 -19.75 13.11
CA SER A 106 3.37 -19.41 13.30
C SER A 106 3.85 -19.86 14.68
N SER A 107 5.11 -20.30 14.74
CA SER A 107 5.80 -20.68 15.96
C SER A 107 6.66 -19.58 16.56
N VAL A 108 6.69 -18.41 15.95
CA VAL A 108 7.51 -17.27 16.39
C VAL A 108 7.00 -16.73 17.73
N ALA A 109 7.91 -16.61 18.70
CA ALA A 109 7.57 -16.10 20.02
C ALA A 109 6.97 -14.70 19.98
N GLY A 110 5.86 -14.50 20.72
CA GLY A 110 5.13 -13.23 20.78
C GLY A 110 4.10 -13.02 19.65
N VAL A 111 4.07 -13.89 18.63
CA VAL A 111 3.01 -13.91 17.63
C VAL A 111 1.74 -14.47 18.25
N GLN A 112 0.60 -13.86 17.91
CA GLN A 112 -0.73 -14.30 18.34
C GLN A 112 -1.67 -14.37 17.14
N GLN A 113 -2.59 -15.34 17.19
CA GLN A 113 -3.73 -15.43 16.27
C GLN A 113 -4.70 -14.29 16.53
N VAL A 114 -5.30 -13.78 15.47
CA VAL A 114 -6.40 -12.82 15.59
C VAL A 114 -7.59 -13.48 16.32
N GLU A 115 -7.95 -12.96 17.47
CA GLU A 115 -9.13 -13.38 18.23
C GLU A 115 -10.40 -12.65 17.80
N TRP A 116 -10.28 -11.36 17.48
CA TRP A 116 -11.35 -10.52 16.99
C TRP A 116 -10.82 -9.37 16.14
N LEU A 117 -11.66 -8.87 15.25
CA LEU A 117 -11.43 -7.58 14.56
C LEU A 117 -12.64 -6.67 14.76
N GLY A 118 -12.41 -5.36 14.71
CA GLY A 118 -13.47 -4.38 14.66
C GLY A 118 -14.05 -4.32 13.24
N ALA A 119 -15.34 -4.53 13.11
CA ALA A 119 -16.06 -4.44 11.85
C ALA A 119 -17.41 -3.75 12.00
N TRP A 120 -17.95 -3.23 10.92
CA TRP A 120 -19.30 -2.69 10.87
C TRP A 120 -20.32 -3.81 10.72
N VAL A 121 -21.16 -4.00 11.73
CA VAL A 121 -22.21 -5.00 11.76
C VAL A 121 -23.54 -4.29 12.02
N ASN A 122 -24.46 -4.34 11.07
CA ASN A 122 -25.77 -3.68 11.16
C ASN A 122 -25.67 -2.20 11.56
N GLY A 123 -24.73 -1.47 10.98
CA GLY A 123 -24.53 -0.04 11.25
C GLY A 123 -23.77 0.29 12.54
N ASN A 124 -23.32 -0.70 13.31
CA ASN A 124 -22.55 -0.53 14.53
C ASN A 124 -21.11 -1.05 14.37
N TYR A 125 -20.13 -0.27 14.77
CA TYR A 125 -18.74 -0.73 14.83
C TYR A 125 -18.54 -1.59 16.06
N SER A 126 -18.32 -2.89 15.85
CA SER A 126 -18.37 -3.93 16.88
C SER A 126 -17.23 -4.93 16.74
N LYS A 127 -16.91 -5.65 17.84
CA LYS A 127 -16.01 -6.80 17.78
C LYS A 127 -16.69 -7.98 17.08
N VAL A 128 -16.04 -8.47 16.06
CA VAL A 128 -16.36 -9.78 15.46
C VAL A 128 -15.31 -10.76 15.93
N TYR A 129 -15.74 -11.82 16.63
CA TYR A 129 -14.84 -12.84 17.16
C TYR A 129 -14.67 -13.99 16.16
N ARG A 130 -13.42 -14.45 16.05
CA ARG A 130 -13.12 -15.69 15.36
C ARG A 130 -13.17 -16.85 16.33
N THR A 131 -14.11 -17.76 16.11
CA THR A 131 -14.32 -18.97 16.92
C THR A 131 -13.98 -20.25 16.14
N ALA A 132 -13.76 -20.12 14.83
CA ALA A 132 -13.39 -21.23 13.96
C ALA A 132 -12.02 -21.81 14.36
N THR A 133 -11.92 -23.15 14.32
CA THR A 133 -10.69 -23.88 14.66
C THR A 133 -9.84 -24.25 13.43
N TRP A 134 -10.38 -24.08 12.23
CA TRP A 134 -9.64 -24.29 10.98
C TRP A 134 -8.69 -23.13 10.68
N ASP A 135 -7.63 -23.40 9.93
CA ASP A 135 -6.66 -22.37 9.51
C ASP A 135 -7.27 -21.45 8.45
N TYR A 136 -7.27 -20.14 8.73
CA TYR A 136 -7.91 -19.14 7.87
C TYR A 136 -7.23 -19.06 6.51
N LEU A 137 -5.89 -18.94 6.48
CA LEU A 137 -5.15 -18.88 5.23
C LEU A 137 -5.31 -20.16 4.42
N GLN A 138 -5.23 -21.33 5.08
CA GLN A 138 -5.40 -22.62 4.39
C GLN A 138 -6.77 -22.75 3.71
N ALA A 139 -7.81 -22.21 4.31
CA ALA A 139 -9.15 -22.24 3.69
C ALA A 139 -9.21 -21.42 2.37
N PHE A 140 -8.48 -20.29 2.29
CA PHE A 140 -8.35 -19.54 1.05
C PHE A 140 -7.47 -20.25 0.02
N ILE A 141 -6.39 -20.90 0.45
CA ILE A 141 -5.52 -21.68 -0.42
C ILE A 141 -6.30 -22.83 -1.06
N ASP A 142 -6.95 -23.65 -0.24
CA ASP A 142 -7.70 -24.82 -0.70
C ASP A 142 -8.75 -24.42 -1.76
N LYS A 143 -9.56 -23.42 -1.43
CA LYS A 143 -10.65 -22.99 -2.33
C LYS A 143 -10.17 -22.18 -3.51
N GLY A 144 -9.16 -21.33 -3.33
CA GLY A 144 -8.55 -20.55 -4.42
C GLY A 144 -7.95 -21.47 -5.48
N HIS A 145 -7.13 -22.43 -5.07
CA HIS A 145 -6.52 -23.40 -5.99
C HIS A 145 -7.56 -24.33 -6.64
N GLU A 146 -8.59 -24.77 -5.91
CA GLU A 146 -9.73 -25.52 -6.49
C GLU A 146 -10.38 -24.75 -7.66
N LEU A 147 -10.51 -23.43 -7.53
CA LEU A 147 -11.08 -22.57 -8.56
C LEU A 147 -10.07 -22.14 -9.64
N GLY A 148 -8.79 -22.55 -9.52
CA GLY A 148 -7.71 -22.13 -10.41
C GLY A 148 -7.35 -20.64 -10.25
N LEU A 149 -7.55 -20.07 -9.06
CA LEU A 149 -7.05 -18.76 -8.66
C LEU A 149 -5.65 -18.92 -8.04
N LYS A 150 -4.77 -17.98 -8.26
CA LYS A 150 -3.53 -17.85 -7.50
C LYS A 150 -3.80 -17.15 -6.18
N VAL A 151 -3.16 -17.63 -5.11
CA VAL A 151 -3.37 -17.12 -3.76
C VAL A 151 -2.11 -16.43 -3.26
N HIS A 152 -2.20 -15.11 -3.05
CA HIS A 152 -1.13 -14.30 -2.49
C HIS A 152 -1.50 -13.88 -1.07
N ALA A 153 -0.54 -14.01 -0.14
CA ALA A 153 -0.70 -13.56 1.23
C ALA A 153 -0.37 -12.06 1.35
N GLY A 154 -1.36 -11.24 1.68
CA GLY A 154 -1.20 -9.83 2.02
C GLY A 154 -0.73 -9.69 3.47
N PHE A 155 0.31 -8.90 3.71
CA PHE A 155 0.98 -8.85 5.02
C PHE A 155 1.30 -7.41 5.41
N ASN A 156 0.58 -6.85 6.42
CA ASN A 156 0.87 -5.53 6.98
C ASN A 156 2.17 -5.57 7.81
N THR A 157 3.28 -5.21 7.20
CA THR A 157 4.64 -5.54 7.64
C THR A 157 5.09 -4.84 8.92
N MET A 158 5.15 -3.51 8.91
CA MET A 158 5.68 -2.72 10.03
C MET A 158 4.56 -2.28 10.99
N VAL A 159 3.56 -3.11 11.19
CA VAL A 159 2.50 -2.87 12.17
C VAL A 159 2.73 -3.73 13.40
N GLY A 160 2.79 -3.11 14.57
CA GLY A 160 3.03 -3.78 15.85
C GLY A 160 1.84 -3.79 16.79
N GLY A 161 0.81 -3.01 16.47
CA GLY A 161 -0.41 -2.94 17.27
C GLY A 161 -1.40 -1.91 16.75
N ASN A 162 -2.62 -1.97 17.30
CA ASN A 162 -3.67 -0.98 17.04
C ASN A 162 -4.45 -0.71 18.32
N GLY A 163 -4.61 0.59 18.63
CA GLY A 163 -5.47 1.07 19.71
C GLY A 163 -6.80 1.59 19.15
N SER A 164 -7.91 1.11 19.67
CA SER A 164 -9.24 1.52 19.25
C SER A 164 -10.21 1.64 20.43
N THR A 165 -11.40 2.19 20.18
CA THR A 165 -12.48 2.21 21.18
C THR A 165 -12.96 0.84 21.61
N LEU A 166 -12.72 -0.19 20.78
CA LEU A 166 -13.05 -1.58 21.09
C LEU A 166 -11.97 -2.27 21.95
N GLY A 167 -10.77 -1.71 22.02
CA GLY A 167 -9.62 -2.25 22.77
C GLY A 167 -8.34 -2.19 21.98
N ASN A 168 -7.26 -2.53 22.66
CA ASN A 168 -5.91 -2.50 22.13
C ASN A 168 -5.47 -3.91 21.72
N GLN A 169 -4.80 -4.05 20.57
CA GLN A 169 -4.31 -5.32 20.03
C GLN A 169 -2.88 -5.20 19.53
N GLY A 170 -2.21 -6.32 19.35
CA GLY A 170 -0.86 -6.42 18.85
C GLY A 170 0.21 -6.54 19.93
N ILE A 171 1.40 -7.00 19.52
CA ILE A 171 2.51 -7.30 20.44
C ILE A 171 2.98 -6.07 21.23
N LEU A 172 2.93 -4.86 20.64
CA LEU A 172 3.35 -3.63 21.31
C LEU A 172 2.45 -3.27 22.51
N TYR A 173 1.20 -3.73 22.53
CA TYR A 173 0.30 -3.56 23.67
C TYR A 173 0.35 -4.72 24.65
N ARG A 174 0.68 -5.92 24.17
CA ARG A 174 0.74 -7.13 25.03
C ARG A 174 2.04 -7.26 25.80
N ASP A 175 3.16 -6.78 25.23
CA ASP A 175 4.48 -6.94 25.80
C ASP A 175 5.18 -5.58 25.96
N ASN A 176 5.14 -5.05 27.18
CA ASN A 176 5.77 -3.76 27.51
C ASN A 176 7.30 -3.76 27.29
N THR A 177 7.96 -4.93 27.27
CA THR A 177 9.39 -5.01 26.95
C THR A 177 9.70 -4.65 25.50
N LYS A 178 8.68 -4.65 24.64
CA LYS A 178 8.76 -4.31 23.21
C LYS A 178 8.46 -2.84 22.92
N LYS A 179 8.26 -2.00 23.94
CA LYS A 179 8.01 -0.57 23.73
C LYS A 179 9.06 0.11 22.84
N SER A 180 10.34 -0.30 22.96
CA SER A 180 11.45 0.19 22.14
C SER A 180 11.40 -0.27 20.67
N TRP A 181 10.50 -1.18 20.32
CA TRP A 181 10.26 -1.60 18.93
C TRP A 181 9.33 -0.63 18.19
N ALA A 182 8.55 0.16 18.92
CA ALA A 182 7.68 1.17 18.32
C ALA A 182 8.50 2.38 17.83
N THR A 183 7.96 3.10 16.82
CA THR A 183 8.53 4.37 16.37
C THR A 183 8.49 5.43 17.45
N CYS A 184 9.42 6.39 17.36
CA CYS A 184 9.35 7.66 18.06
C CYS A 184 9.13 8.76 17.02
N ASP A 185 8.07 9.55 17.20
CA ASP A 185 7.68 10.56 16.24
C ASP A 185 8.12 11.95 16.70
N ASN A 186 8.61 12.75 15.77
CA ASN A 186 9.02 14.14 15.97
C ASN A 186 7.77 15.05 15.94
N LEU A 187 7.14 15.21 17.10
CA LEU A 187 5.94 16.02 17.28
C LEU A 187 6.28 17.45 17.74
N SER A 188 5.32 18.36 17.68
CA SER A 188 5.45 19.73 18.23
C SER A 188 5.66 19.77 19.75
N THR A 189 5.42 18.66 20.43
CA THR A 189 5.65 18.48 21.87
C THR A 189 6.97 17.77 22.18
N GLY A 190 7.81 17.57 21.17
CA GLY A 190 9.05 16.82 21.25
C GLY A 190 8.93 15.39 20.72
N ILE A 191 10.05 14.66 20.76
CA ILE A 191 10.11 13.27 20.30
C ILE A 191 9.33 12.37 21.26
N THR A 192 8.29 11.73 20.74
CA THR A 192 7.34 10.95 21.54
C THR A 192 7.20 9.53 20.98
N ASN A 193 7.35 8.51 21.84
CA ASN A 193 7.14 7.12 21.43
C ASN A 193 5.67 6.92 20.99
N ALA A 194 5.45 6.17 19.93
CA ALA A 194 4.10 5.93 19.39
C ALA A 194 3.17 5.27 20.41
N MET A 195 3.70 4.50 21.37
CA MET A 195 2.91 3.88 22.44
C MET A 195 2.41 4.87 23.50
N ASP A 196 3.01 6.05 23.59
CA ASP A 196 2.58 7.14 24.49
C ASP A 196 1.63 8.14 23.80
N GLN A 197 1.29 7.89 22.53
CA GLN A 197 0.35 8.66 21.74
C GLN A 197 -1.05 8.04 21.81
N GLY A 198 -2.06 8.78 21.32
CA GLY A 198 -3.46 8.34 21.26
C GLY A 198 -3.70 7.03 20.52
N SER A 199 -4.96 6.69 20.29
CA SER A 199 -5.39 5.49 19.55
C SER A 199 -4.87 5.45 18.10
N GLY A 200 -5.04 4.33 17.44
CA GLY A 200 -4.66 4.09 16.04
C GLY A 200 -3.55 3.06 15.88
N THR A 201 -3.12 2.88 14.64
CA THR A 201 -2.06 1.93 14.28
C THR A 201 -0.72 2.33 14.89
N LYS A 202 -0.05 1.38 15.53
CA LYS A 202 1.30 1.52 16.09
C LYS A 202 2.29 0.87 15.18
N PHE A 203 3.18 1.68 14.60
CA PHE A 203 4.22 1.18 13.72
C PHE A 203 5.43 0.70 14.52
N PHE A 204 6.01 -0.40 14.07
CA PHE A 204 7.37 -0.76 14.42
C PHE A 204 8.37 0.19 13.80
N ASN A 205 9.50 0.39 14.47
CA ASN A 205 10.64 1.08 13.90
C ASN A 205 11.35 0.18 12.86
N PRO A 206 11.30 0.49 11.56
CA PRO A 206 11.97 -0.30 10.53
C PRO A 206 13.49 -0.35 10.69
N ALA A 207 14.10 0.61 11.39
CA ALA A 207 15.53 0.63 11.65
C ALA A 207 15.96 -0.27 12.82
N ASN A 208 15.02 -0.85 13.56
CA ASN A 208 15.33 -1.77 14.67
C ASN A 208 15.61 -3.18 14.14
N ASP A 209 16.80 -3.72 14.44
CA ASP A 209 17.24 -5.03 13.93
C ASP A 209 16.42 -6.20 14.52
N ASP A 210 15.98 -6.08 15.78
CA ASP A 210 15.13 -7.10 16.41
C ASP A 210 13.76 -7.17 15.72
N VAL A 211 13.19 -6.01 15.37
CA VAL A 211 11.94 -5.92 14.58
C VAL A 211 12.11 -6.58 13.21
N GLN A 212 13.20 -6.26 12.50
CA GLN A 212 13.47 -6.89 11.21
C GLN A 212 13.59 -8.42 11.33
N THR A 213 14.29 -8.90 12.36
CA THR A 213 14.45 -10.32 12.64
C THR A 213 13.12 -10.99 12.97
N TYR A 214 12.31 -10.37 13.83
CA TYR A 214 10.97 -10.83 14.18
C TYR A 214 10.07 -11.00 12.95
N ILE A 215 9.98 -9.98 12.11
CA ILE A 215 9.19 -10.02 10.88
C ILE A 215 9.70 -11.08 9.89
N CYS A 216 11.03 -11.16 9.69
CA CYS A 216 11.61 -12.16 8.79
C CYS A 216 11.32 -13.59 9.25
N ASN A 217 11.30 -13.85 10.58
CA ASN A 217 10.95 -15.17 11.09
C ASN A 217 9.46 -15.52 10.88
N ILE A 218 8.56 -14.54 11.01
CA ILE A 218 7.14 -14.74 10.68
C ILE A 218 6.97 -15.03 9.17
N LEU A 219 7.68 -14.31 8.31
CA LEU A 219 7.65 -14.54 6.86
C LEU A 219 8.19 -15.95 6.49
N LYS A 220 9.16 -16.49 7.23
CA LYS A 220 9.62 -17.88 7.04
C LYS A 220 8.52 -18.90 7.38
N ASP A 221 7.75 -18.67 8.44
CA ASP A 221 6.63 -19.56 8.79
C ASP A 221 5.52 -19.45 7.72
N LEU A 222 5.22 -18.24 7.24
CA LEU A 222 4.28 -18.00 6.15
C LEU A 222 4.72 -18.71 4.85
N ALA A 223 6.00 -18.69 4.54
CA ALA A 223 6.54 -19.31 3.33
C ALA A 223 6.49 -20.85 3.31
N LYS A 224 6.03 -21.49 4.38
CA LYS A 224 5.76 -22.94 4.44
C LYS A 224 4.39 -23.31 3.86
N TYR A 225 3.50 -22.33 3.68
CA TYR A 225 2.20 -22.55 3.04
C TYR A 225 2.32 -22.66 1.53
N ASP A 226 1.39 -23.37 0.91
CA ASP A 226 1.30 -23.52 -0.55
C ASP A 226 0.64 -22.28 -1.18
N ILE A 227 1.28 -21.12 -1.01
CA ILE A 227 0.87 -19.84 -1.58
C ILE A 227 1.68 -19.50 -2.83
N ASP A 228 1.06 -18.81 -3.79
CA ASP A 228 1.73 -18.38 -5.02
C ASP A 228 2.62 -17.15 -4.82
N GLY A 229 2.32 -16.34 -3.80
CA GLY A 229 3.11 -15.15 -3.51
C GLY A 229 2.84 -14.55 -2.13
N ILE A 230 3.72 -13.61 -1.77
CA ILE A 230 3.57 -12.75 -0.60
C ILE A 230 3.60 -11.30 -1.09
N ILE A 231 2.64 -10.49 -0.64
CA ILE A 231 2.56 -9.06 -0.91
C ILE A 231 2.74 -8.31 0.42
N LEU A 232 3.89 -7.65 0.60
CA LEU A 232 4.14 -6.82 1.77
C LEU A 232 3.42 -5.48 1.60
N ASP A 233 2.43 -5.22 2.43
CA ASP A 233 1.88 -3.89 2.66
C ASP A 233 2.54 -3.24 3.87
N ARG A 234 2.53 -1.92 3.96
CA ARG A 234 3.08 -1.12 5.07
C ARG A 234 4.50 -1.54 5.48
N GLY A 235 5.31 -2.01 4.53
CA GLY A 235 6.76 -2.24 4.70
C GLY A 235 7.52 -0.91 4.72
N ARG A 236 7.19 -0.02 5.66
CA ARG A 236 7.55 1.41 5.63
C ARG A 236 7.50 2.05 7.01
N PHE A 237 8.02 3.28 7.11
CA PHE A 237 7.80 4.16 8.26
C PHE A 237 6.34 4.65 8.33
N GLY A 238 5.93 5.14 9.49
CA GLY A 238 4.57 5.65 9.71
C GLY A 238 4.25 6.95 8.97
N GLY A 239 5.25 7.81 8.76
CA GLY A 239 5.13 9.10 8.09
C GLY A 239 6.46 9.86 8.10
N ILE A 240 6.45 11.14 7.67
CA ILE A 240 7.64 11.98 7.63
C ILE A 240 8.24 12.24 9.03
N GLN A 241 7.40 12.21 10.06
CA GLN A 241 7.78 12.43 11.44
C GLN A 241 8.40 11.19 12.11
N SER A 242 8.46 10.04 11.44
CA SER A 242 9.04 8.78 11.94
C SER A 242 10.29 8.39 11.17
N ASP A 243 11.32 7.78 11.79
CA ASP A 243 11.48 7.49 13.21
C ASP A 243 12.62 8.33 13.78
N PHE A 244 12.40 8.96 14.91
CA PHE A 244 13.40 9.83 15.57
C PHE A 244 13.90 9.25 16.91
N SER A 245 13.81 7.92 17.10
CA SER A 245 14.38 7.25 18.26
C SER A 245 15.91 7.37 18.33
N GLU A 246 16.47 7.18 19.52
CA GLU A 246 17.94 7.19 19.70
C GLU A 246 18.62 6.09 18.86
N THR A 247 17.99 4.92 18.72
CA THR A 247 18.50 3.83 17.85
C THR A 247 18.64 4.31 16.40
N THR A 248 17.65 4.98 15.87
CA THR A 248 17.66 5.48 14.49
C THR A 248 18.61 6.66 14.34
N ARG A 249 18.69 7.55 15.33
CA ARG A 249 19.68 8.64 15.38
C ARG A 249 21.11 8.11 15.28
N GLN A 250 21.48 7.12 16.09
CA GLN A 250 22.80 6.48 16.08
C GLN A 250 23.11 5.88 14.71
N LYS A 251 22.17 5.11 14.14
CA LYS A 251 22.35 4.51 12.81
C LYS A 251 22.52 5.56 11.72
N PHE A 252 21.77 6.67 11.80
CA PHE A 252 21.91 7.76 10.86
C PHE A 252 23.25 8.48 10.99
N GLN A 253 23.70 8.78 12.20
CA GLN A 253 25.02 9.39 12.43
C GLN A 253 26.15 8.49 11.90
N ASN A 254 26.04 7.16 12.11
CA ASN A 254 26.98 6.21 11.53
C ASN A 254 26.94 6.21 10.01
N TYR A 255 25.74 6.30 9.41
CA TYR A 255 25.58 6.44 7.96
C TYR A 255 26.23 7.70 7.40
N LEU A 256 26.27 8.79 8.16
CA LEU A 256 26.98 10.03 7.84
C LEU A 256 28.51 9.96 8.08
N GLY A 257 29.06 8.79 8.39
CA GLY A 257 30.50 8.62 8.68
C GLY A 257 30.90 9.01 10.11
N GLY A 258 29.99 8.93 11.08
CA GLY A 258 30.23 9.26 12.48
C GLY A 258 30.00 10.72 12.84
N VAL A 259 29.33 11.48 11.97
CA VAL A 259 28.98 12.89 12.24
C VAL A 259 27.99 12.99 13.39
N THR A 260 28.26 13.83 14.38
CA THR A 260 27.33 14.17 15.45
C THR A 260 26.40 15.31 15.00
N ILE A 261 25.10 15.05 15.03
CA ILE A 261 24.07 16.08 14.71
C ILE A 261 23.89 16.96 15.94
N GLN A 262 24.19 18.25 15.83
CA GLN A 262 24.23 19.17 16.97
C GLN A 262 22.82 19.54 17.44
N ASN A 263 21.91 19.89 16.51
CA ASN A 263 20.55 20.29 16.82
C ASN A 263 19.58 19.20 16.34
N TYR A 264 19.55 18.07 17.07
CA TYR A 264 18.61 16.97 16.78
C TYR A 264 17.28 17.23 17.48
N PRO A 265 16.11 17.13 16.79
CA PRO A 265 15.93 16.68 15.41
C PRO A 265 15.96 17.80 14.36
N SER A 266 16.09 19.08 14.74
CA SER A 266 15.82 20.24 13.88
C SER A 266 16.75 20.36 12.68
N ASP A 267 18.02 19.88 12.77
CA ASP A 267 18.94 19.82 11.63
C ASP A 267 18.50 18.80 10.55
N ILE A 268 17.52 17.94 10.88
CA ILE A 268 16.90 16.95 9.97
C ILE A 268 15.51 17.42 9.56
N LEU A 269 14.62 17.61 10.54
CA LEU A 269 13.23 17.99 10.36
C LEU A 269 12.80 18.87 11.54
N PRO A 270 12.27 20.08 11.32
CA PRO A 270 11.76 20.91 12.41
C PRO A 270 10.71 20.17 13.24
N GLU A 271 10.66 20.47 14.55
CA GLU A 271 9.71 19.85 15.46
C GLU A 271 8.27 20.02 14.98
N GLY A 272 7.53 18.93 14.98
CA GLY A 272 6.13 18.88 14.55
C GLY A 272 5.88 19.14 13.07
N ALA A 273 6.94 19.24 12.23
CA ALA A 273 6.75 19.50 10.82
C ALA A 273 5.98 18.34 10.14
N THR A 274 4.92 18.70 9.45
CA THR A 274 4.07 17.81 8.65
C THR A 274 4.56 17.73 7.21
N MET A 275 4.00 16.82 6.41
CA MET A 275 4.29 16.74 4.99
C MET A 275 3.96 18.05 4.25
N SER A 276 2.87 18.73 4.63
CA SER A 276 2.51 20.04 4.06
C SER A 276 3.58 21.10 4.34
N ASN A 277 4.17 21.09 5.56
CA ASN A 277 5.27 22.00 5.88
C ASN A 277 6.51 21.67 5.03
N VAL A 278 6.85 20.39 4.87
CA VAL A 278 7.97 19.94 4.05
C VAL A 278 7.80 20.36 2.58
N MET A 279 6.61 20.17 2.01
CA MET A 279 6.32 20.56 0.63
C MET A 279 6.42 22.08 0.40
N ALA A 280 6.13 22.87 1.44
CA ALA A 280 6.24 24.35 1.40
C ALA A 280 7.67 24.87 1.63
N MET A 281 8.65 24.03 2.00
CA MET A 281 10.01 24.45 2.25
C MET A 281 10.72 24.91 0.97
N SER A 282 11.21 26.14 0.98
CA SER A 282 12.10 26.66 -0.07
C SER A 282 13.53 26.11 0.08
N THR A 283 13.96 25.86 1.31
CA THR A 283 15.28 25.31 1.67
C THR A 283 15.08 24.22 2.74
N TYR A 284 15.71 23.08 2.54
CA TYR A 284 15.66 21.98 3.50
C TYR A 284 16.71 22.15 4.60
N PRO A 285 16.45 21.60 5.82
CA PRO A 285 17.47 21.49 6.87
C PRO A 285 18.72 20.73 6.38
N ALA A 286 19.85 20.95 7.06
CA ALA A 286 21.17 20.50 6.62
C ALA A 286 21.27 19.01 6.29
N TYR A 287 20.56 18.17 7.04
CA TYR A 287 20.60 16.71 6.86
C TYR A 287 19.31 16.11 6.29
N PHE A 288 18.31 16.90 5.93
CA PHE A 288 17.00 16.40 5.49
C PHE A 288 17.09 15.43 4.30
N THR A 289 17.75 15.84 3.21
CA THR A 289 17.85 14.99 2.01
C THR A 289 18.66 13.70 2.27
N LYS A 290 19.68 13.77 3.12
CA LYS A 290 20.43 12.58 3.57
C LYS A 290 19.62 11.68 4.50
N TRP A 291 18.74 12.26 5.30
CA TRP A 291 17.79 11.51 6.11
C TRP A 291 16.81 10.72 5.26
N LEU A 292 16.26 11.31 4.21
CA LEU A 292 15.39 10.62 3.25
C LEU A 292 16.13 9.45 2.56
N GLU A 293 17.38 9.69 2.15
CA GLU A 293 18.25 8.65 1.57
C GLU A 293 18.51 7.51 2.55
N PHE A 294 18.83 7.82 3.81
CA PHE A 294 19.03 6.83 4.86
C PHE A 294 17.77 6.01 5.15
N ARG A 295 16.59 6.64 5.22
CA ARG A 295 15.32 5.93 5.40
C ARG A 295 15.05 4.98 4.24
N ALA A 296 15.29 5.41 3.01
CA ALA A 296 15.18 4.55 1.83
C ALA A 296 16.14 3.36 1.90
N LYS A 297 17.39 3.57 2.40
CA LYS A 297 18.35 2.49 2.65
C LYS A 297 17.83 1.49 3.69
N VAL A 298 17.28 1.96 4.80
CA VAL A 298 16.71 1.09 5.84
C VAL A 298 15.63 0.17 5.27
N ILE A 299 14.72 0.72 4.46
CA ILE A 299 13.66 -0.07 3.82
C ILE A 299 14.23 -1.01 2.75
N TYR A 300 15.18 -0.55 1.93
CA TYR A 300 15.86 -1.40 0.95
C TYR A 300 16.53 -2.62 1.61
N ASP A 301 17.31 -2.38 2.66
CA ASP A 301 18.02 -3.45 3.40
C ASP A 301 17.03 -4.45 4.02
N PHE A 302 15.92 -3.95 4.57
CA PHE A 302 14.85 -4.79 5.08
C PHE A 302 14.18 -5.62 3.96
N MET A 303 13.86 -5.03 2.81
CA MET A 303 13.26 -5.76 1.68
C MET A 303 14.16 -6.88 1.18
N ALA A 304 15.48 -6.63 1.12
CA ALA A 304 16.46 -7.67 0.78
C ALA A 304 16.47 -8.82 1.80
N LYS A 305 16.46 -8.51 3.11
CA LYS A 305 16.37 -9.51 4.19
C LYS A 305 15.07 -10.32 4.12
N ALA A 306 13.94 -9.64 3.96
CA ALA A 306 12.61 -10.25 3.87
C ALA A 306 12.51 -11.20 2.65
N ARG A 307 12.97 -10.74 1.47
CA ARG A 307 13.05 -11.58 0.28
C ARG A 307 13.89 -12.84 0.52
N ASN A 308 15.07 -12.67 1.09
CA ASN A 308 15.96 -13.81 1.40
C ASN A 308 15.32 -14.77 2.41
N ALA A 309 14.60 -14.25 3.42
CA ALA A 309 13.89 -15.07 4.38
C ALA A 309 12.82 -15.95 3.71
N VAL A 310 12.00 -15.37 2.82
CA VAL A 310 10.97 -16.11 2.05
C VAL A 310 11.63 -17.13 1.13
N LYS A 311 12.56 -16.69 0.28
CA LYS A 311 13.19 -17.53 -0.75
C LYS A 311 14.05 -18.65 -0.15
N SER A 312 14.54 -18.51 1.07
CA SER A 312 15.27 -19.58 1.76
C SER A 312 14.39 -20.77 2.20
N VAL A 313 13.08 -20.56 2.31
CA VAL A 313 12.09 -21.59 2.64
C VAL A 313 11.45 -22.16 1.37
N ASN A 314 10.98 -21.29 0.49
CA ASN A 314 10.39 -21.67 -0.79
C ASN A 314 10.76 -20.65 -1.87
N SER A 315 11.60 -21.07 -2.83
CA SER A 315 12.08 -20.23 -3.95
C SER A 315 10.99 -19.84 -4.93
N GLU A 316 9.91 -20.64 -5.04
CA GLU A 316 8.84 -20.45 -6.01
C GLU A 316 7.86 -19.36 -5.63
N ILE A 317 7.69 -19.06 -4.32
CA ILE A 317 6.83 -18.00 -3.84
C ILE A 317 7.27 -16.66 -4.42
N LYS A 318 6.39 -15.97 -5.12
CA LYS A 318 6.65 -14.63 -5.65
C LYS A 318 6.71 -13.62 -4.53
N PHE A 319 7.84 -12.93 -4.40
CA PHE A 319 8.02 -11.86 -3.42
C PHE A 319 7.58 -10.53 -4.02
N GLY A 320 6.61 -9.88 -3.40
CA GLY A 320 6.03 -8.63 -3.88
C GLY A 320 5.74 -7.63 -2.78
N VAL A 321 5.43 -6.41 -3.21
CA VAL A 321 4.98 -5.34 -2.33
C VAL A 321 3.78 -4.61 -2.94
N TYR A 322 2.95 -4.02 -2.08
CA TYR A 322 1.98 -3.01 -2.45
C TYR A 322 2.52 -1.62 -2.07
N VAL A 323 2.39 -0.67 -2.99
CA VAL A 323 2.78 0.74 -2.78
C VAL A 323 1.81 1.68 -3.49
N GLY A 324 1.72 2.93 -3.01
CA GLY A 324 1.00 3.99 -3.71
C GLY A 324 1.72 4.46 -4.97
N GLY A 325 0.96 4.75 -6.02
CA GLY A 325 1.49 5.24 -7.31
C GLY A 325 2.11 6.64 -7.24
N TRP A 326 1.81 7.44 -6.20
CA TRP A 326 2.29 8.80 -5.97
C TRP A 326 3.75 8.86 -5.52
N TYR A 327 4.64 8.46 -6.39
CA TYR A 327 6.08 8.39 -6.11
C TYR A 327 6.69 9.72 -5.67
N SER A 328 6.20 10.83 -6.21
CA SER A 328 6.71 12.18 -5.96
C SER A 328 6.71 12.57 -4.47
N SER A 329 5.80 12.01 -3.68
CA SER A 329 5.68 12.23 -2.24
C SER A 329 5.90 10.98 -1.38
N TYR A 330 6.15 9.81 -1.98
CA TYR A 330 6.23 8.54 -1.24
C TYR A 330 7.48 8.43 -0.34
N TYR A 331 8.44 9.36 -0.50
CA TYR A 331 9.55 9.55 0.45
C TYR A 331 9.06 9.87 1.88
N GLU A 332 7.82 10.36 2.02
CA GLU A 332 7.18 10.60 3.32
C GLU A 332 7.27 9.37 4.24
N VAL A 333 7.14 8.19 3.68
CA VAL A 333 7.19 6.92 4.41
C VAL A 333 8.51 6.16 4.24
N GLY A 334 9.55 6.80 3.69
CA GLY A 334 10.90 6.24 3.57
C GLY A 334 11.03 5.16 2.50
N VAL A 335 10.15 5.12 1.50
CA VAL A 335 10.13 4.07 0.49
C VAL A 335 10.60 4.59 -0.86
N ASN A 336 11.55 3.88 -1.47
CA ASN A 336 11.96 4.04 -2.86
C ASN A 336 11.69 2.75 -3.63
N TRP A 337 10.50 2.64 -4.24
CA TRP A 337 10.10 1.47 -5.01
C TRP A 337 10.56 1.49 -6.48
N ALA A 338 11.30 2.52 -6.89
CA ALA A 338 11.85 2.61 -8.24
C ALA A 338 13.05 1.66 -8.44
N SER A 339 13.48 1.55 -9.69
CA SER A 339 14.75 0.91 -10.04
C SER A 339 15.94 1.80 -9.68
N PRO A 340 17.12 1.24 -9.32
CA PRO A 340 18.38 2.00 -9.24
C PRO A 340 18.76 2.70 -10.56
N LYS A 341 18.21 2.27 -11.69
CA LYS A 341 18.40 2.91 -13.01
C LYS A 341 17.61 4.21 -13.16
N TYR A 342 16.57 4.42 -12.32
CA TYR A 342 15.80 5.65 -12.33
C TYR A 342 16.50 6.72 -11.48
N ASN A 343 17.00 7.79 -12.11
CA ASN A 343 17.71 8.85 -11.40
C ASN A 343 16.72 9.85 -10.76
N THR A 344 16.26 9.53 -9.57
CA THR A 344 15.28 10.34 -8.80
C THR A 344 15.71 11.80 -8.63
N ALA A 345 17.01 12.04 -8.40
CA ALA A 345 17.55 13.39 -8.19
C ALA A 345 17.45 14.31 -9.43
N SER A 346 17.26 13.73 -10.62
CA SER A 346 17.06 14.54 -11.84
C SER A 346 15.65 15.16 -11.90
N TYR A 347 14.71 14.67 -11.09
CA TYR A 347 13.31 15.11 -11.12
C TYR A 347 12.87 15.78 -9.80
N TYR A 348 13.53 15.44 -8.67
CA TYR A 348 13.04 15.83 -7.35
C TYR A 348 14.18 16.41 -6.49
N LYS A 349 13.99 17.65 -6.03
CA LYS A 349 14.97 18.39 -5.20
C LYS A 349 15.26 17.71 -3.86
N TRP A 350 14.30 16.96 -3.34
CA TRP A 350 14.43 16.26 -2.06
C TRP A 350 15.36 15.04 -2.14
N ALA A 351 15.62 14.51 -3.33
CA ALA A 351 16.46 13.34 -3.52
C ALA A 351 17.94 13.73 -3.70
N THR A 352 18.82 13.00 -3.03
CA THR A 352 20.26 13.05 -3.31
C THR A 352 20.59 12.22 -4.56
N VAL A 353 21.77 12.41 -5.13
CA VAL A 353 22.25 11.60 -6.27
C VAL A 353 22.32 10.10 -5.91
N SER A 354 22.63 9.78 -4.66
CA SER A 354 22.74 8.40 -4.17
C SER A 354 21.40 7.76 -3.78
N TYR A 355 20.32 8.54 -3.68
CA TYR A 355 18.98 8.03 -3.31
C TYR A 355 18.54 6.87 -4.21
N LYS A 356 18.84 6.93 -5.50
CA LYS A 356 18.52 5.88 -6.47
C LYS A 356 19.11 4.51 -6.13
N ASN A 357 20.24 4.46 -5.42
CA ASN A 357 20.92 3.21 -5.05
C ASN A 357 20.07 2.34 -4.11
N TYR A 358 19.09 2.94 -3.46
CA TYR A 358 18.17 2.29 -2.53
C TYR A 358 16.78 2.07 -3.13
N GLY A 359 16.68 2.11 -4.45
CA GLY A 359 15.51 1.67 -5.19
C GLY A 359 15.44 0.14 -5.21
N PHE A 360 14.31 -0.44 -4.76
CA PHE A 360 14.23 -1.88 -4.55
C PHE A 360 13.45 -2.65 -5.63
N ALA A 361 13.09 -2.05 -6.77
CA ALA A 361 12.37 -2.74 -7.84
C ALA A 361 13.03 -4.08 -8.25
N ALA A 362 14.37 -4.13 -8.30
CA ALA A 362 15.12 -5.34 -8.67
C ALA A 362 15.05 -6.47 -7.62
N LEU A 363 14.55 -6.20 -6.41
CA LEU A 363 14.33 -7.22 -5.39
C LEU A 363 12.97 -7.90 -5.49
N LEU A 364 12.09 -7.41 -6.36
CA LEU A 364 10.70 -7.84 -6.45
C LEU A 364 10.48 -8.81 -7.62
N ASP A 365 9.62 -9.80 -7.40
CA ASP A 365 9.03 -10.62 -8.45
C ASP A 365 7.72 -9.99 -8.96
N GLN A 366 7.05 -9.18 -8.12
CA GLN A 366 5.80 -8.49 -8.44
C GLN A 366 5.62 -7.21 -7.62
N LEU A 367 4.99 -6.21 -8.22
CA LEU A 367 4.70 -4.91 -7.63
C LEU A 367 3.24 -4.53 -7.88
N LEU A 368 2.47 -4.32 -6.82
CA LEU A 368 1.11 -3.81 -6.91
C LEU A 368 1.12 -2.31 -6.64
N ILE A 369 0.56 -1.54 -7.57
CA ILE A 369 0.51 -0.08 -7.52
C ILE A 369 -0.91 0.39 -7.26
N GLY A 370 -1.12 1.11 -6.17
CA GLY A 370 -2.36 1.85 -5.93
C GLY A 370 -2.49 3.00 -6.92
N ALA A 371 -3.26 2.80 -7.97
CA ALA A 371 -3.58 3.84 -8.96
C ALA A 371 -4.85 4.60 -8.51
N TYR A 372 -4.81 5.15 -7.29
CA TYR A 372 -5.95 5.69 -6.55
C TYR A 372 -6.34 7.10 -7.02
N ALA A 373 -6.77 7.18 -8.27
CA ALA A 373 -7.33 8.41 -8.85
C ALA A 373 -8.86 8.45 -8.67
N SER A 374 -9.43 9.63 -8.87
CA SER A 374 -10.89 9.80 -8.95
C SER A 374 -11.48 8.95 -10.08
N PRO A 375 -12.73 8.44 -9.94
CA PRO A 375 -13.41 7.71 -11.02
C PRO A 375 -13.57 8.54 -12.30
N LEU A 376 -13.51 9.86 -12.21
CA LEU A 376 -13.53 10.76 -13.37
C LEU A 376 -12.16 10.87 -14.09
N HIS A 377 -11.10 10.27 -13.52
CA HIS A 377 -9.72 10.37 -14.01
C HIS A 377 -9.10 9.00 -14.28
N VAL A 378 -9.76 8.19 -15.11
CA VAL A 378 -9.26 6.86 -15.49
C VAL A 378 -8.07 6.95 -16.44
N TYR A 379 -8.23 7.68 -17.55
CA TYR A 379 -7.23 7.80 -18.61
C TYR A 379 -6.31 9.00 -18.42
N GLY A 380 -5.06 8.88 -18.84
CA GLY A 380 -4.07 9.97 -18.81
C GLY A 380 -2.63 9.49 -18.76
N THR A 381 -1.71 10.45 -18.63
CA THR A 381 -0.26 10.18 -18.65
C THR A 381 0.47 10.68 -17.40
N THR A 382 -0.23 11.38 -16.51
CA THR A 382 0.33 12.00 -15.30
C THR A 382 -0.10 11.25 -14.04
N GLU A 383 0.56 11.48 -12.92
CA GLU A 383 0.05 11.11 -11.59
C GLU A 383 -1.39 11.64 -11.43
N TRP A 384 -2.21 10.95 -10.63
CA TRP A 384 -3.63 11.22 -10.38
C TRP A 384 -4.58 10.90 -11.55
N THR A 385 -4.09 10.14 -12.55
CA THR A 385 -4.93 9.35 -13.44
C THR A 385 -4.55 7.88 -13.27
N MET A 386 -5.51 6.94 -13.37
CA MET A 386 -5.24 5.51 -13.12
C MET A 386 -4.23 4.97 -14.13
N GLN A 387 -4.44 5.24 -15.41
CA GLN A 387 -3.51 4.87 -16.48
C GLN A 387 -2.14 5.53 -16.31
N GLY A 388 -2.11 6.81 -15.91
CA GLY A 388 -0.87 7.56 -15.71
C GLY A 388 -0.03 7.01 -14.57
N PHE A 389 -0.63 6.63 -13.44
CA PHE A 389 0.06 5.94 -12.35
C PHE A 389 0.74 4.65 -12.83
N CYS A 390 0.04 3.83 -13.62
CA CYS A 390 0.57 2.59 -14.18
C CYS A 390 1.74 2.84 -15.14
N LYS A 391 1.59 3.78 -16.09
CA LYS A 391 2.67 4.18 -17.02
C LYS A 391 3.93 4.66 -16.29
N LEU A 392 3.73 5.54 -15.29
CA LEU A 392 4.84 6.08 -14.51
C LEU A 392 5.50 5.01 -13.63
N ALA A 393 4.74 4.02 -13.14
CA ALA A 393 5.31 2.90 -12.41
C ALA A 393 6.21 2.04 -13.32
N LYS A 394 5.77 1.72 -14.52
CA LYS A 394 6.61 1.00 -15.51
C LYS A 394 7.87 1.79 -15.86
N ASP A 395 7.76 3.12 -16.06
CA ASP A 395 8.94 3.95 -16.32
C ASP A 395 9.91 3.92 -15.13
N LYS A 396 9.44 4.06 -13.90
CA LYS A 396 10.30 4.12 -12.73
C LYS A 396 10.94 2.77 -12.38
N THR A 397 10.26 1.66 -12.64
CA THR A 397 10.82 0.32 -12.41
C THR A 397 11.84 -0.09 -13.47
N LYS A 398 11.89 0.56 -14.64
CA LYS A 398 12.87 0.33 -15.72
C LYS A 398 13.04 -1.15 -16.13
N GLY A 399 11.97 -1.94 -15.97
CA GLY A 399 11.97 -3.37 -16.25
C GLY A 399 12.66 -4.26 -15.21
N ASP A 400 13.15 -3.70 -14.10
CA ASP A 400 13.81 -4.49 -13.05
C ASP A 400 12.81 -5.32 -12.24
N CYS A 401 11.55 -4.88 -12.11
CA CYS A 401 10.45 -5.69 -11.60
C CYS A 401 9.72 -6.34 -12.79
N PRO A 402 9.67 -7.67 -12.88
CA PRO A 402 9.11 -8.35 -14.06
C PRO A 402 7.59 -8.22 -14.19
N MET A 403 6.87 -7.97 -13.09
CA MET A 403 5.42 -7.81 -13.08
C MET A 403 5.03 -6.59 -12.25
N VAL A 404 4.41 -5.63 -12.90
CA VAL A 404 3.80 -4.44 -12.30
C VAL A 404 2.32 -4.45 -12.63
N ALA A 405 1.46 -4.51 -11.62
CA ALA A 405 0.01 -4.40 -11.78
C ALA A 405 -0.50 -3.17 -11.04
N GLY A 406 -1.42 -2.45 -11.63
CA GLY A 406 -2.00 -1.27 -11.01
C GLY A 406 -3.52 -1.24 -11.12
N GLY A 407 -4.15 -0.46 -10.24
CA GLY A 407 -5.59 -0.29 -10.29
C GLY A 407 -6.17 0.51 -9.15
N PRO A 408 -7.48 0.72 -9.15
CA PRO A 408 -8.18 1.65 -8.28
C PRO A 408 -8.38 1.12 -6.85
N ASP A 409 -8.67 2.06 -5.96
CA ASP A 409 -9.36 1.82 -4.69
C ASP A 409 -10.82 2.25 -4.85
N VAL A 410 -11.68 1.27 -5.10
CA VAL A 410 -13.10 1.53 -5.34
C VAL A 410 -13.87 1.94 -4.08
N GLY A 411 -13.30 1.71 -2.90
CA GLY A 411 -13.87 2.12 -1.62
C GLY A 411 -13.62 3.58 -1.25
N ASN A 412 -12.66 4.24 -1.91
CA ASN A 412 -12.34 5.65 -1.68
C ASN A 412 -12.97 6.62 -2.67
N TRP A 413 -13.80 6.13 -3.58
CA TRP A 413 -14.48 6.97 -4.56
C TRP A 413 -15.65 7.75 -3.97
N ASP A 414 -16.11 7.33 -2.83
CA ASP A 414 -17.21 7.92 -2.11
C ASP A 414 -17.04 9.44 -1.86
N SER A 415 -18.21 10.08 -1.85
CA SER A 415 -18.53 11.31 -1.11
C SER A 415 -18.13 12.67 -1.66
N SER A 416 -17.75 12.82 -2.91
CA SER A 416 -17.96 14.13 -3.52
C SER A 416 -19.34 14.12 -4.19
N ASN A 417 -20.21 15.09 -3.90
CA ASN A 417 -21.49 15.27 -4.58
C ASN A 417 -21.38 15.43 -6.11
N SER A 418 -20.19 15.25 -6.68
CA SER A 418 -19.88 15.39 -8.09
C SER A 418 -19.63 14.05 -8.80
N VAL A 419 -19.63 12.91 -8.10
CA VAL A 419 -19.45 11.58 -8.65
C VAL A 419 -20.72 10.78 -8.45
N SER A 420 -21.31 10.31 -9.53
CA SER A 420 -22.50 9.45 -9.49
C SER A 420 -22.11 7.97 -9.41
N GLN A 421 -23.06 7.12 -9.00
CA GLN A 421 -22.86 5.66 -9.01
C GLN A 421 -22.59 5.16 -10.45
N ASP A 422 -23.14 5.80 -11.47
CA ASP A 422 -22.88 5.46 -12.87
C ASP A 422 -21.42 5.81 -13.27
N ASP A 423 -20.88 6.93 -12.78
CA ASP A 423 -19.48 7.30 -13.00
C ASP A 423 -18.55 6.25 -12.34
N GLU A 424 -18.86 5.80 -11.12
CA GLU A 424 -18.10 4.75 -10.43
C GLU A 424 -18.17 3.43 -11.19
N ASN A 425 -19.37 3.01 -11.61
CA ASN A 425 -19.57 1.80 -12.38
C ASN A 425 -18.78 1.82 -13.70
N GLN A 426 -18.83 2.96 -14.41
CA GLN A 426 -18.09 3.13 -15.66
C GLN A 426 -16.58 3.19 -15.43
N ALA A 427 -16.14 3.77 -14.30
CA ALA A 427 -14.72 3.80 -13.92
C ALA A 427 -14.19 2.40 -13.63
N ILE A 428 -14.96 1.51 -12.98
CA ILE A 428 -14.56 0.11 -12.80
C ILE A 428 -14.31 -0.54 -14.15
N ILE A 429 -15.27 -0.43 -15.09
CA ILE A 429 -15.15 -1.00 -16.45
C ILE A 429 -13.87 -0.48 -17.12
N ASN A 430 -13.73 0.85 -17.19
CA ASN A 430 -12.66 1.51 -17.93
C ASN A 430 -11.27 1.31 -17.29
N SER A 431 -11.20 1.17 -15.95
CA SER A 431 -9.93 1.03 -15.24
C SER A 431 -9.16 -0.23 -15.63
N VAL A 432 -9.88 -1.31 -15.99
CA VAL A 432 -9.25 -2.58 -16.35
C VAL A 432 -8.37 -2.39 -17.59
N SER A 433 -8.94 -1.95 -18.71
CA SER A 433 -8.18 -1.70 -19.94
C SER A 433 -7.13 -0.62 -19.73
N ALA A 434 -7.48 0.51 -19.10
CA ALA A 434 -6.55 1.62 -18.87
C ALA A 434 -5.28 1.19 -18.10
N CYS A 435 -5.43 0.34 -17.08
CA CYS A 435 -4.30 -0.14 -16.29
C CYS A 435 -3.55 -1.27 -17.00
N MET A 436 -4.26 -2.25 -17.59
CA MET A 436 -3.64 -3.36 -18.29
C MET A 436 -2.85 -2.92 -19.54
N ASP A 437 -3.30 -1.90 -20.26
CA ASP A 437 -2.55 -1.34 -21.40
C ASP A 437 -1.29 -0.59 -20.97
N ALA A 438 -1.28 -0.09 -19.74
CA ALA A 438 -0.20 0.72 -19.20
C ALA A 438 0.85 -0.10 -18.43
N CYS A 439 0.50 -1.28 -17.92
CA CYS A 439 1.39 -2.14 -17.14
C CYS A 439 1.09 -3.65 -17.38
N ASP A 440 1.68 -4.52 -16.54
CA ASP A 440 1.69 -5.97 -16.78
C ASP A 440 0.50 -6.70 -16.17
N GLY A 441 -0.41 -6.01 -15.51
CA GLY A 441 -1.58 -6.60 -14.88
C GLY A 441 -2.54 -5.57 -14.28
N TYR A 442 -3.66 -6.06 -13.77
CA TYR A 442 -4.67 -5.26 -13.10
C TYR A 442 -4.72 -5.58 -11.61
N PHE A 443 -5.01 -4.59 -10.78
CA PHE A 443 -5.18 -4.72 -9.34
C PHE A 443 -6.40 -3.93 -8.89
N LEU A 444 -7.30 -4.53 -8.11
CA LEU A 444 -8.46 -3.85 -7.55
C LEU A 444 -8.47 -3.94 -6.02
N PHE A 445 -8.53 -2.82 -5.37
CA PHE A 445 -8.76 -2.67 -3.95
C PHE A 445 -10.17 -2.11 -3.73
N ASP A 446 -11.14 -2.84 -3.09
CA ASP A 446 -11.03 -4.20 -2.66
C ASP A 446 -12.39 -4.94 -2.81
N MET A 447 -12.42 -6.21 -2.46
CA MET A 447 -13.57 -7.10 -2.64
C MET A 447 -14.83 -6.65 -1.89
N ILE A 448 -14.70 -6.15 -0.65
CA ILE A 448 -15.86 -5.77 0.16
C ILE A 448 -16.63 -4.61 -0.49
N HIS A 449 -15.94 -3.66 -1.11
CA HIS A 449 -16.58 -2.53 -1.75
C HIS A 449 -17.32 -2.93 -3.03
N LEU A 450 -16.78 -3.85 -3.85
CA LEU A 450 -17.52 -4.45 -4.95
C LEU A 450 -18.80 -5.15 -4.49
N LYS A 451 -18.74 -5.87 -3.35
CA LYS A 451 -19.90 -6.55 -2.76
C LYS A 451 -20.95 -5.55 -2.29
N MET A 452 -20.54 -4.56 -1.50
CA MET A 452 -21.47 -3.58 -0.91
C MET A 452 -22.19 -2.74 -1.96
N ALA A 453 -21.50 -2.37 -3.03
CA ALA A 453 -22.06 -1.62 -4.13
C ALA A 453 -22.69 -2.50 -5.23
N ASN A 454 -22.67 -3.83 -5.09
CA ASN A 454 -23.16 -4.80 -6.08
C ASN A 454 -22.53 -4.59 -7.48
N GLN A 455 -21.20 -4.41 -7.53
CA GLN A 455 -20.48 -4.00 -8.73
C GLN A 455 -19.73 -5.15 -9.45
N TRP A 456 -19.96 -6.41 -9.10
CA TRP A 456 -19.31 -7.57 -9.73
C TRP A 456 -19.50 -7.63 -11.24
N THR A 457 -20.71 -7.26 -11.74
CA THR A 457 -21.02 -7.28 -13.17
C THR A 457 -20.22 -6.26 -13.95
N TYR A 458 -19.93 -5.10 -13.35
CA TYR A 458 -19.10 -4.06 -13.98
C TYR A 458 -17.62 -4.46 -14.00
N ALA A 459 -17.10 -5.10 -12.94
CA ALA A 459 -15.77 -5.66 -12.94
C ALA A 459 -15.64 -6.74 -14.02
N LYS A 460 -16.62 -7.65 -14.13
CA LYS A 460 -16.67 -8.68 -15.18
C LYS A 460 -16.66 -8.05 -16.57
N GLN A 461 -17.55 -7.09 -16.82
CA GLN A 461 -17.63 -6.41 -18.12
C GLN A 461 -16.30 -5.75 -18.50
N GLY A 462 -15.64 -5.06 -17.55
CA GLY A 462 -14.34 -4.43 -17.79
C GLY A 462 -13.25 -5.45 -18.10
N ILE A 463 -13.25 -6.59 -17.41
CA ILE A 463 -12.28 -7.67 -17.63
C ILE A 463 -12.54 -8.33 -19.00
N ASP A 464 -13.78 -8.68 -19.31
CA ASP A 464 -14.13 -9.28 -20.61
C ASP A 464 -13.69 -8.38 -21.77
N LEU A 465 -14.01 -7.08 -21.71
CA LEU A 465 -13.60 -6.10 -22.73
C LEU A 465 -12.08 -5.94 -22.85
N ALA A 466 -11.33 -6.14 -21.77
CA ALA A 466 -9.87 -5.97 -21.78
C ALA A 466 -9.12 -7.19 -22.31
N ILE A 467 -9.75 -8.37 -22.36
CA ILE A 467 -9.10 -9.64 -22.74
C ILE A 467 -9.62 -10.22 -24.08
N GLU A 468 -10.73 -9.68 -24.62
CA GLU A 468 -11.21 -9.97 -25.98
C GLU A 468 -10.27 -9.40 -27.04
#